data_ba715cb82d4c244924ae8a01d0320f26
#
_entry.id   ba715cb82d4c244924ae8a01d0320f26
#
_cell.length_a   1.000
_cell.length_b   1.000
_cell.length_c   1.000
_cell.angle_alpha   90.00
_cell.angle_beta   90.00
_cell.angle_gamma   90.00
#
_symmetry.space_group_name_H-M   'P 1'
#
loop_
_entity.id
_entity.type
_entity.pdbx_description
1 polymer ?
#
loop_
_entity_poly.entity_id
_entity_poly.type
_entity_poly.pdbx_seq_one_letter_code
_entity_poly.pdbx_strand_id
1 'polypeptide(L)'
;HPSFWEVARRRRLPHQLCYAMQKYIVKLGDKLNVHGFVPKNDLDNFKNTFESIDGVKLEVLPATSDVRLEPPTRLKNSWFARPFRMFVEMYGVPRYNDVDPTLLVAISYTLLFGIMFGDLGQGIILSLVGLVAEKKFNLKLGGVGVRLGISSAIFGVFFGSFFGNEEILSEYFKGFSFFNAMSPENTMTLLMAAI
;
A
#
# COMPACT_ATOMS: atom_id res chain seq x y z
N HIS A 1 35.70 -11.37 -25.63
CA HIS A 1 34.68 -10.67 -24.82
C HIS A 1 33.82 -11.72 -24.16
N PRO A 2 33.65 -11.71 -22.84
CA PRO A 2 32.77 -12.65 -22.18
C PRO A 2 31.34 -12.39 -22.67
N SER A 3 30.69 -13.45 -23.13
CA SER A 3 29.29 -13.34 -23.56
C SER A 3 28.40 -12.94 -22.38
N PHE A 4 27.28 -12.26 -22.64
CA PHE A 4 26.29 -11.90 -21.63
C PHE A 4 25.98 -13.10 -20.69
N TRP A 5 25.97 -14.29 -21.23
CA TRP A 5 25.75 -15.55 -20.52
C TRP A 5 26.86 -15.92 -19.52
N GLU A 6 28.09 -15.54 -19.76
CA GLU A 6 29.20 -15.79 -18.83
C GLU A 6 29.12 -14.84 -17.64
N VAL A 7 28.74 -13.57 -17.86
CA VAL A 7 28.51 -12.59 -16.79
C VAL A 7 27.30 -12.97 -15.94
N ALA A 8 26.19 -13.41 -16.55
CA ALA A 8 25.00 -13.88 -15.86
C ALA A 8 25.28 -15.13 -15.02
N ARG A 9 26.10 -16.06 -15.54
CA ARG A 9 26.49 -17.28 -14.84
C ARG A 9 27.39 -16.99 -13.63
N ARG A 10 28.28 -16.03 -13.72
CA ARG A 10 29.17 -15.63 -12.61
C ARG A 10 28.38 -15.02 -11.42
N ARG A 11 27.26 -14.34 -11.65
CA ARG A 11 26.43 -13.73 -10.61
C ARG A 11 25.33 -14.64 -10.05
N ARG A 12 25.29 -15.92 -10.42
CA ARG A 12 24.26 -16.89 -9.96
C ARG A 12 22.83 -16.32 -10.07
N LEU A 13 22.57 -15.59 -11.14
CA LEU A 13 21.19 -15.18 -11.42
C LEU A 13 20.36 -16.45 -11.65
N PRO A 14 19.21 -16.59 -10.99
CA PRO A 14 18.38 -17.78 -11.19
C PRO A 14 17.98 -17.88 -12.65
N HIS A 15 18.09 -19.08 -13.23
CA HIS A 15 17.79 -19.36 -14.65
C HIS A 15 16.44 -18.76 -15.10
N GLN A 16 15.48 -18.72 -14.21
CA GLN A 16 14.15 -18.12 -14.44
C GLN A 16 14.21 -16.62 -14.78
N LEU A 17 15.13 -15.88 -14.13
CA LEU A 17 15.27 -14.44 -14.39
C LEU A 17 15.89 -14.19 -15.78
N CYS A 18 16.88 -14.99 -16.16
CA CYS A 18 17.47 -14.91 -17.50
C CYS A 18 16.46 -15.25 -18.59
N TYR A 19 15.61 -16.24 -18.35
CA TYR A 19 14.56 -16.63 -19.30
C TYR A 19 13.48 -15.55 -19.43
N ALA A 20 13.10 -14.92 -18.31
CA ALA A 20 12.16 -13.80 -18.31
C ALA A 20 12.71 -12.57 -19.05
N MET A 21 14.02 -12.32 -18.95
CA MET A 21 14.66 -11.19 -19.64
C MET A 21 14.80 -11.41 -21.15
N GLN A 22 14.90 -12.65 -21.63
CA GLN A 22 14.95 -12.97 -23.06
C GLN A 22 13.74 -12.45 -23.84
N LYS A 23 12.58 -12.40 -23.18
CA LYS A 23 11.33 -11.92 -23.77
C LYS A 23 11.37 -10.43 -24.15
N TYR A 24 12.26 -9.65 -23.51
CA TYR A 24 12.38 -8.20 -23.72
C TYR A 24 13.59 -7.82 -24.59
N ILE A 25 14.32 -8.81 -25.11
CA ILE A 25 15.49 -8.59 -25.96
C ILE A 25 15.06 -8.72 -27.41
N VAL A 26 15.18 -7.63 -28.16
CA VAL A 26 14.91 -7.59 -29.60
C VAL A 26 16.24 -7.55 -30.35
N LYS A 27 16.48 -8.54 -31.21
CA LYS A 27 17.65 -8.57 -32.09
C LYS A 27 17.35 -7.76 -33.36
N LEU A 28 18.08 -6.68 -33.57
CA LEU A 28 18.02 -5.86 -34.77
C LEU A 28 19.37 -5.94 -35.50
N GLY A 29 19.46 -6.82 -36.52
CA GLY A 29 20.73 -7.12 -37.18
C GLY A 29 21.75 -7.77 -36.23
N ASP A 30 22.94 -7.17 -36.11
CA ASP A 30 24.01 -7.65 -35.19
C ASP A 30 23.91 -7.01 -33.79
N LYS A 31 22.96 -6.14 -33.54
CA LYS A 31 22.78 -5.47 -32.23
C LYS A 31 21.61 -6.05 -31.48
N LEU A 32 21.79 -6.16 -30.16
CA LEU A 32 20.74 -6.54 -29.23
C LEU A 32 20.21 -5.28 -28.57
N ASN A 33 18.93 -4.98 -28.79
CA ASN A 33 18.25 -3.86 -28.14
C ASN A 33 17.45 -4.38 -26.96
N VAL A 34 17.66 -3.78 -25.80
CA VAL A 34 16.90 -4.06 -24.58
C VAL A 34 16.20 -2.79 -24.14
N HIS A 35 14.87 -2.85 -24.06
CA HIS A 35 14.06 -1.75 -23.54
C HIS A 35 13.63 -2.07 -22.11
N GLY A 36 13.73 -1.09 -21.23
CA GLY A 36 13.32 -1.23 -19.83
C GLY A 36 13.06 0.11 -19.18
N PHE A 37 12.34 0.08 -18.06
CA PHE A 37 12.06 1.26 -17.27
C PHE A 37 12.90 1.26 -15.99
N VAL A 38 13.52 2.38 -15.68
CA VAL A 38 14.35 2.57 -14.48
C VAL A 38 13.72 3.67 -13.62
N PRO A 39 13.57 3.48 -12.29
CA PRO A 39 13.12 4.54 -11.41
C PRO A 39 14.08 5.74 -11.46
N LYS A 40 13.53 6.96 -11.48
CA LYS A 40 14.33 8.18 -11.57
C LYS A 40 15.41 8.29 -10.47
N ASN A 41 15.13 7.78 -9.27
CA ASN A 41 16.06 7.82 -8.15
C ASN A 41 17.27 6.89 -8.32
N ASP A 42 17.16 5.85 -9.15
CA ASP A 42 18.20 4.85 -9.38
C ASP A 42 18.92 5.09 -10.70
N LEU A 43 18.53 6.14 -11.44
CA LEU A 43 19.05 6.43 -12.79
C LEU A 43 20.56 6.66 -12.81
N ASP A 44 21.07 7.43 -11.84
CA ASP A 44 22.50 7.78 -11.80
C ASP A 44 23.36 6.54 -11.46
N ASN A 45 22.91 5.72 -10.52
CA ASN A 45 23.56 4.45 -10.20
C ASN A 45 23.53 3.49 -11.40
N PHE A 46 22.41 3.50 -12.12
CA PHE A 46 22.24 2.67 -13.31
C PHE A 46 23.19 3.11 -14.43
N LYS A 47 23.30 4.42 -14.72
CA LYS A 47 24.22 4.98 -15.68
C LYS A 47 25.68 4.61 -15.37
N ASN A 48 26.12 4.87 -14.16
CA ASN A 48 27.47 4.58 -13.71
C ASN A 48 27.83 3.08 -13.84
N THR A 49 26.85 2.20 -13.62
CA THR A 49 27.06 0.76 -13.74
C THR A 49 27.21 0.32 -15.20
N PHE A 50 26.42 0.91 -16.10
CA PHE A 50 26.42 0.51 -17.51
C PHE A 50 27.50 1.21 -18.35
N GLU A 51 27.90 2.43 -18.00
CA GLU A 51 29.01 3.14 -18.63
C GLU A 51 30.36 2.44 -18.44
N SER A 52 30.46 1.63 -17.37
CA SER A 52 31.66 0.81 -17.12
C SER A 52 31.77 -0.45 -18.00
N ILE A 53 30.75 -0.74 -18.83
CA ILE A 53 30.71 -1.98 -19.64
C ILE A 53 31.01 -1.66 -21.10
N ASP A 54 32.15 -2.12 -21.60
CA ASP A 54 32.53 -1.95 -23.00
C ASP A 54 31.52 -2.58 -23.96
N GLY A 55 31.12 -1.84 -24.99
CA GLY A 55 30.20 -2.34 -26.03
C GLY A 55 28.73 -2.11 -25.76
N VAL A 56 28.36 -1.51 -24.64
CA VAL A 56 26.96 -1.14 -24.31
C VAL A 56 26.76 0.35 -24.59
N LYS A 57 25.77 0.68 -25.43
CA LYS A 57 25.28 2.04 -25.60
C LYS A 57 24.00 2.22 -24.80
N LEU A 58 24.03 3.12 -23.84
CA LEU A 58 22.89 3.47 -23.03
C LEU A 58 22.23 4.74 -23.59
N GLU A 59 20.96 4.63 -23.97
CA GLU A 59 20.13 5.75 -24.37
C GLU A 59 19.01 5.95 -23.35
N VAL A 60 18.95 7.11 -22.72
CA VAL A 60 17.94 7.43 -21.71
C VAL A 60 16.88 8.33 -22.34
N LEU A 61 15.68 7.80 -22.47
CA LEU A 61 14.52 8.52 -23.02
C LEU A 61 13.50 8.80 -21.90
N PRO A 62 12.66 9.82 -22.03
CA PRO A 62 11.53 10.02 -21.13
C PRO A 62 10.59 8.80 -21.13
N ALA A 63 10.02 8.46 -19.97
CA ALA A 63 9.17 7.28 -19.84
C ALA A 63 7.92 7.28 -20.77
N THR A 64 7.52 8.47 -21.23
CA THR A 64 6.38 8.68 -22.15
C THR A 64 6.78 8.84 -23.60
N SER A 65 8.06 8.63 -23.96
CA SER A 65 8.56 8.84 -25.32
C SER A 65 8.02 7.82 -26.33
N ASP A 66 7.69 6.61 -25.90
CA ASP A 66 7.11 5.59 -26.77
C ASP A 66 5.66 5.30 -26.32
N VAL A 67 4.72 5.66 -27.17
CA VAL A 67 3.27 5.45 -26.96
C VAL A 67 2.90 3.96 -26.87
N ARG A 68 3.75 3.07 -27.38
CA ARG A 68 3.54 1.62 -27.39
C ARG A 68 3.93 0.95 -26.08
N LEU A 69 4.75 1.62 -25.26
CA LEU A 69 5.28 1.10 -24.01
C LEU A 69 4.63 1.86 -22.85
N GLU A 70 3.67 1.26 -22.20
CA GLU A 70 3.11 1.82 -20.96
C GLU A 70 4.13 1.64 -19.82
N PRO A 71 4.61 2.73 -19.19
CA PRO A 71 5.52 2.64 -18.07
C PRO A 71 4.84 1.99 -16.87
N PRO A 72 5.51 1.04 -16.18
CA PRO A 72 4.94 0.40 -15.01
C PRO A 72 4.77 1.40 -13.87
N THR A 73 3.57 1.45 -13.30
CA THR A 73 3.27 2.34 -12.17
C THR A 73 3.84 1.76 -10.88
N ARG A 74 4.66 2.54 -10.17
CA ARG A 74 5.12 2.22 -8.82
C ARG A 74 4.41 3.14 -7.83
N LEU A 75 3.45 2.59 -7.08
CA LEU A 75 2.73 3.33 -6.05
C LEU A 75 3.66 3.69 -4.90
N LYS A 76 3.74 4.98 -4.56
CA LYS A 76 4.52 5.50 -3.43
C LYS A 76 3.54 6.06 -2.40
N ASN A 77 3.13 5.23 -1.46
CA ASN A 77 2.11 5.55 -0.49
C ASN A 77 2.73 5.99 0.84
N SER A 78 2.02 6.90 1.54
CA SER A 78 2.36 7.32 2.90
C SER A 78 2.32 6.14 3.88
N TRP A 79 2.96 6.28 5.05
CA TRP A 79 2.96 5.26 6.10
C TRP A 79 1.55 4.80 6.47
N PHE A 80 0.58 5.70 6.50
CA PHE A 80 -0.80 5.40 6.83
C PHE A 80 -1.49 4.55 5.76
N ALA A 81 -1.38 4.95 4.49
CA ALA A 81 -2.06 4.29 3.37
C ALA A 81 -1.37 2.99 2.91
N ARG A 82 -0.09 2.82 3.25
CA ARG A 82 0.74 1.71 2.75
C ARG A 82 0.13 0.30 2.90
N PRO A 83 -0.49 -0.09 4.03
CA PRO A 83 -1.11 -1.42 4.14
C PRO A 83 -2.34 -1.59 3.25
N PHE A 84 -3.07 -0.50 2.96
CA PHE A 84 -4.27 -0.53 2.13
C PHE A 84 -3.96 -0.68 0.63
N ARG A 85 -2.71 -0.49 0.25
CA ARG A 85 -2.24 -0.69 -1.12
C ARG A 85 -2.61 -2.07 -1.68
N MET A 86 -2.65 -3.11 -0.84
CA MET A 86 -3.02 -4.45 -1.26
C MET A 86 -4.44 -4.51 -1.85
N PHE A 87 -5.39 -3.72 -1.32
CA PHE A 87 -6.74 -3.68 -1.86
C PHE A 87 -6.77 -3.07 -3.26
N VAL A 88 -6.00 -2.01 -3.48
CA VAL A 88 -5.87 -1.39 -4.81
C VAL A 88 -5.20 -2.35 -5.78
N GLU A 89 -4.14 -3.04 -5.36
CA GLU A 89 -3.43 -4.02 -6.19
C GLU A 89 -4.31 -5.22 -6.58
N MET A 90 -5.29 -5.61 -5.74
CA MET A 90 -6.25 -6.67 -6.06
C MET A 90 -7.20 -6.30 -7.20
N TYR A 91 -7.59 -5.04 -7.32
CA TYR A 91 -8.43 -4.52 -8.41
C TYR A 91 -7.63 -4.19 -9.67
N GLY A 92 -6.35 -3.94 -9.54
CA GLY A 92 -5.44 -3.55 -10.60
C GLY A 92 -4.68 -2.27 -10.26
N VAL A 93 -3.43 -2.21 -10.70
CA VAL A 93 -2.60 -1.01 -10.48
C VAL A 93 -3.08 0.09 -11.44
N PRO A 94 -3.32 1.33 -10.97
CA PRO A 94 -3.72 2.43 -11.84
C PRO A 94 -2.62 2.72 -12.88
N ARG A 95 -3.00 3.29 -14.02
CA ARG A 95 -2.06 3.67 -15.07
C ARG A 95 -1.11 4.76 -14.59
N TYR A 96 0.01 4.93 -15.30
CA TYR A 96 1.08 5.85 -14.89
C TYR A 96 0.61 7.30 -14.66
N ASN A 97 -0.40 7.75 -15.40
CA ASN A 97 -0.95 9.12 -15.28
C ASN A 97 -2.22 9.20 -14.41
N ASP A 98 -2.69 8.07 -13.87
CA ASP A 98 -3.92 8.04 -13.07
C ASP A 98 -3.61 8.40 -11.60
N VAL A 99 -4.64 8.89 -10.92
CA VAL A 99 -4.56 9.21 -9.49
C VAL A 99 -4.52 7.91 -8.68
N ASP A 100 -3.61 7.84 -7.70
CA ASP A 100 -3.52 6.72 -6.78
C ASP A 100 -4.68 6.75 -5.76
N PRO A 101 -5.65 5.81 -5.84
CA PRO A 101 -6.80 5.78 -4.94
C PRO A 101 -6.48 5.24 -3.56
N THR A 102 -5.25 4.79 -3.29
CA THR A 102 -4.87 4.10 -2.04
C THR A 102 -5.14 4.95 -0.81
N LEU A 103 -4.88 6.24 -0.88
CA LEU A 103 -5.13 7.14 0.25
C LEU A 103 -6.63 7.29 0.53
N LEU A 104 -7.44 7.42 -0.52
CA LEU A 104 -8.90 7.52 -0.40
C LEU A 104 -9.46 6.24 0.22
N VAL A 105 -9.03 5.08 -0.28
CA VAL A 105 -9.41 3.77 0.27
C VAL A 105 -9.01 3.67 1.73
N ALA A 106 -7.78 4.07 2.10
CA ALA A 106 -7.31 4.02 3.48
C ALA A 106 -8.17 4.86 4.42
N ILE A 107 -8.49 6.09 4.04
CA ILE A 107 -9.31 7.00 4.85
C ILE A 107 -10.73 6.48 4.96
N SER A 108 -11.38 6.14 3.85
CA SER A 108 -12.77 5.68 3.85
C SER A 108 -12.95 4.39 4.66
N TYR A 109 -12.09 3.39 4.47
CA TYR A 109 -12.16 2.14 5.23
C TYR A 109 -11.92 2.36 6.72
N THR A 110 -10.93 3.18 7.08
CA THR A 110 -10.61 3.45 8.49
C THR A 110 -11.74 4.20 9.17
N LEU A 111 -12.32 5.19 8.51
CA LEU A 111 -13.39 5.99 9.06
C LEU A 111 -14.71 5.20 9.18
N LEU A 112 -15.11 4.53 8.09
CA LEU A 112 -16.34 3.72 8.07
C LEU A 112 -16.29 2.57 9.07
N PHE A 113 -15.13 1.89 9.16
CA PHE A 113 -14.94 0.83 10.13
C PHE A 113 -15.03 1.36 11.56
N GLY A 114 -14.38 2.48 11.86
CA GLY A 114 -14.44 3.10 13.18
C GLY A 114 -15.87 3.48 13.60
N ILE A 115 -16.64 4.08 12.69
CA ILE A 115 -18.05 4.44 12.95
C ILE A 115 -18.91 3.20 13.16
N MET A 116 -18.71 2.16 12.34
CA MET A 116 -19.54 0.94 12.37
C MET A 116 -19.20 0.04 13.58
N PHE A 117 -17.91 -0.06 13.93
CA PHE A 117 -17.40 -0.90 15.03
C PHE A 117 -16.80 -0.05 16.17
N GLY A 118 -17.43 1.05 16.50
CA GLY A 118 -16.97 1.97 17.55
C GLY A 118 -17.00 1.33 18.93
N ASP A 119 -16.01 0.49 19.26
CA ASP A 119 -15.86 -0.17 20.55
C ASP A 119 -14.40 -0.11 20.99
N LEU A 120 -14.15 0.48 22.16
CA LEU A 120 -12.79 0.66 22.68
C LEU A 120 -12.09 -0.67 22.94
N GLY A 121 -12.77 -1.61 23.59
CA GLY A 121 -12.16 -2.89 23.96
C GLY A 121 -11.84 -3.75 22.75
N GLN A 122 -12.80 -3.89 21.85
CA GLN A 122 -12.61 -4.66 20.60
C GLN A 122 -11.57 -3.98 19.69
N GLY A 123 -11.55 -2.65 19.62
CA GLY A 123 -10.58 -1.88 18.86
C GLY A 123 -9.13 -2.11 19.33
N ILE A 124 -8.90 -2.13 20.65
CA ILE A 124 -7.58 -2.42 21.24
C ILE A 124 -7.16 -3.85 20.89
N ILE A 125 -8.05 -4.84 21.06
CA ILE A 125 -7.73 -6.25 20.74
C ILE A 125 -7.40 -6.38 19.26
N LEU A 126 -8.21 -5.81 18.36
CA LEU A 126 -7.96 -5.85 16.93
C LEU A 126 -6.61 -5.23 16.56
N SER A 127 -6.27 -4.10 17.19
CA SER A 127 -4.98 -3.44 16.97
C SER A 127 -3.81 -4.32 17.44
N LEU A 128 -3.91 -4.94 18.61
CA LEU A 128 -2.88 -5.85 19.13
C LEU A 128 -2.71 -7.10 18.27
N VAL A 129 -3.81 -7.73 17.88
CA VAL A 129 -3.79 -8.89 16.95
C VAL A 129 -3.18 -8.48 15.61
N GLY A 130 -3.54 -7.31 15.09
CA GLY A 130 -2.96 -6.76 13.87
C GLY A 130 -1.45 -6.55 13.97
N LEU A 131 -0.96 -6.02 15.09
CA LEU A 131 0.48 -5.84 15.34
C LEU A 131 1.23 -7.18 15.39
N VAL A 132 0.66 -8.18 16.06
CA VAL A 132 1.25 -9.52 16.11
C VAL A 132 1.26 -10.16 14.72
N ALA A 133 0.17 -10.02 13.96
CA ALA A 133 0.06 -10.52 12.59
C ALA A 133 1.09 -9.86 11.66
N GLU A 134 1.30 -8.56 11.77
CA GLU A 134 2.28 -7.83 10.97
C GLU A 134 3.71 -8.22 11.34
N LYS A 135 4.05 -8.21 12.65
CA LYS A 135 5.44 -8.44 13.10
C LYS A 135 5.87 -9.90 13.12
N LYS A 136 4.99 -10.81 13.56
CA LYS A 136 5.35 -12.23 13.75
C LYS A 136 5.09 -13.05 12.50
N PHE A 137 3.99 -12.78 11.80
CA PHE A 137 3.58 -13.56 10.64
C PHE A 137 3.83 -12.85 9.30
N ASN A 138 4.37 -11.63 9.31
CA ASN A 138 4.62 -10.81 8.11
C ASN A 138 3.36 -10.66 7.21
N LEU A 139 2.18 -10.70 7.80
CA LEU A 139 0.93 -10.57 7.07
C LEU A 139 0.64 -9.10 6.77
N LYS A 140 0.54 -8.75 5.50
CA LYS A 140 0.22 -7.38 5.05
C LYS A 140 -1.11 -6.86 5.62
N LEU A 141 -2.09 -7.76 5.83
CA LEU A 141 -3.38 -7.46 6.48
C LEU A 141 -3.22 -7.02 7.94
N GLY A 142 -2.16 -7.44 8.63
CA GLY A 142 -1.91 -7.02 10.01
C GLY A 142 -1.83 -5.50 10.14
N GLY A 143 -1.13 -4.85 9.22
CA GLY A 143 -1.03 -3.38 9.19
C GLY A 143 -2.37 -2.66 8.94
N VAL A 144 -3.29 -3.26 8.21
CA VAL A 144 -4.68 -2.76 8.07
C VAL A 144 -5.41 -2.91 9.40
N GLY A 145 -5.36 -4.10 10.03
CA GLY A 145 -6.00 -4.39 11.30
C GLY A 145 -5.59 -3.43 12.41
N VAL A 146 -4.31 -3.04 12.48
CA VAL A 146 -3.82 -2.03 13.42
C VAL A 146 -4.55 -0.69 13.24
N ARG A 147 -4.69 -0.21 12.01
CA ARG A 147 -5.30 1.11 11.73
C ARG A 147 -6.80 1.10 11.96
N LEU A 148 -7.46 0.02 11.55
CA LEU A 148 -8.88 -0.18 11.81
C LEU A 148 -9.16 -0.30 13.31
N GLY A 149 -8.32 -1.04 14.06
CA GLY A 149 -8.45 -1.19 15.49
C GLY A 149 -8.25 0.13 16.25
N ILE A 150 -7.27 0.95 15.85
CA ILE A 150 -7.08 2.28 16.41
C ILE A 150 -8.30 3.17 16.15
N SER A 151 -8.83 3.16 14.93
CA SER A 151 -10.01 3.92 14.58
C SER A 151 -11.23 3.48 15.41
N SER A 152 -11.47 2.18 15.49
CA SER A 152 -12.53 1.60 16.32
C SER A 152 -12.41 2.01 17.79
N ALA A 153 -11.18 2.00 18.34
CA ALA A 153 -10.95 2.44 19.71
C ALA A 153 -11.27 3.93 19.91
N ILE A 154 -10.87 4.79 18.96
CA ILE A 154 -11.17 6.23 19.00
C ILE A 154 -12.70 6.45 18.97
N PHE A 155 -13.40 5.85 18.01
CA PHE A 155 -14.86 5.96 17.93
C PHE A 155 -15.55 5.30 19.14
N GLY A 156 -14.97 4.22 19.70
CA GLY A 156 -15.45 3.59 20.93
C GLY A 156 -15.45 4.53 22.13
N VAL A 157 -14.43 5.38 22.25
CA VAL A 157 -14.40 6.45 23.27
C VAL A 157 -15.50 7.48 23.01
N PHE A 158 -15.73 7.89 21.76
CA PHE A 158 -16.80 8.82 21.40
C PHE A 158 -18.19 8.24 21.66
N PHE A 159 -18.40 6.97 21.41
CA PHE A 159 -19.68 6.29 21.64
C PHE A 159 -19.87 5.82 23.09
N GLY A 160 -18.79 5.84 23.88
CA GLY A 160 -18.83 5.36 25.27
C GLY A 160 -18.94 3.83 25.38
N SER A 161 -18.62 3.08 24.31
CA SER A 161 -18.75 1.63 24.27
C SER A 161 -17.44 0.92 24.63
N PHE A 162 -17.54 0.01 25.62
CA PHE A 162 -16.45 -0.87 26.03
C PHE A 162 -16.94 -2.33 26.09
N PHE A 163 -16.53 -3.18 25.13
CA PHE A 163 -17.04 -4.52 24.93
C PHE A 163 -18.57 -4.62 24.85
N GLY A 164 -19.20 -3.61 24.21
CA GLY A 164 -20.66 -3.55 24.11
C GLY A 164 -21.38 -3.11 25.40
N ASN A 165 -20.64 -2.71 26.43
CA ASN A 165 -21.20 -2.17 27.67
C ASN A 165 -20.96 -0.65 27.72
N GLU A 166 -22.04 0.11 27.85
CA GLU A 166 -22.02 1.59 27.85
C GLU A 166 -21.88 2.15 29.28
N GLU A 167 -22.21 1.35 30.30
CA GLU A 167 -22.21 1.81 31.69
C GLU A 167 -20.78 1.99 32.24
N ILE A 168 -19.87 1.11 31.86
CA ILE A 168 -18.49 1.09 32.37
C ILE A 168 -17.75 2.40 32.06
N LEU A 169 -17.85 2.89 30.83
CA LEU A 169 -17.19 4.15 30.44
C LEU A 169 -17.88 5.39 30.98
N SER A 170 -19.20 5.36 31.10
CA SER A 170 -20.00 6.50 31.63
C SER A 170 -19.66 6.80 33.09
N GLU A 171 -19.32 5.79 33.90
CA GLU A 171 -18.94 5.94 35.30
C GLU A 171 -17.54 6.55 35.46
N TYR A 172 -16.59 6.16 34.61
CA TYR A 172 -15.22 6.68 34.63
C TYR A 172 -15.04 8.03 33.93
N PHE A 173 -15.82 8.29 32.87
CA PHE A 173 -15.73 9.49 32.05
C PHE A 173 -16.98 10.38 32.12
N LYS A 174 -17.49 10.63 33.30
CA LYS A 174 -18.66 11.49 33.57
C LYS A 174 -18.62 12.91 32.94
N GLY A 175 -17.52 13.29 32.29
CA GLY A 175 -17.39 14.59 31.62
C GLY A 175 -17.08 14.54 30.14
N PHE A 176 -16.84 13.37 29.56
CA PHE A 176 -16.32 13.25 28.18
C PHE A 176 -17.22 12.43 27.23
N SER A 177 -18.37 11.96 27.73
CA SER A 177 -19.38 11.30 26.90
C SER A 177 -20.05 12.33 25.99
N PHE A 178 -19.33 12.78 24.95
CA PHE A 178 -19.85 13.79 24.04
C PHE A 178 -20.96 13.24 23.12
N PHE A 179 -21.05 11.91 23.01
CA PHE A 179 -22.03 11.27 22.14
C PHE A 179 -22.38 9.88 22.68
N ASN A 180 -23.37 9.81 23.53
CA ASN A 180 -24.05 8.55 23.79
C ASN A 180 -24.96 8.28 22.58
N ALA A 181 -24.37 7.76 21.49
CA ALA A 181 -25.06 7.57 20.20
C ALA A 181 -26.22 6.55 20.29
N MET A 182 -26.24 5.73 21.33
CA MET A 182 -27.28 4.74 21.60
C MET A 182 -28.41 5.28 22.49
N SER A 183 -28.30 6.49 23.06
CA SER A 183 -29.43 7.06 23.73
C SER A 183 -30.56 7.36 22.72
N PRO A 184 -31.83 7.05 23.02
CA PRO A 184 -32.95 7.24 22.08
C PRO A 184 -33.05 8.65 21.52
N GLU A 185 -32.67 9.64 22.30
CA GLU A 185 -32.69 11.06 21.89
C GLU A 185 -31.61 11.39 20.86
N ASN A 186 -30.40 10.84 21.02
CA ASN A 186 -29.30 11.12 20.13
C ASN A 186 -29.38 10.31 18.83
N THR A 187 -29.91 9.08 18.88
CA THR A 187 -30.12 8.24 17.69
C THR A 187 -31.11 8.90 16.72
N MET A 188 -32.20 9.53 17.25
CA MET A 188 -33.13 10.29 16.43
C MET A 188 -32.48 11.52 15.80
N THR A 189 -31.65 12.24 16.57
CA THR A 189 -30.94 13.42 16.07
C THR A 189 -29.93 13.07 14.97
N LEU A 190 -29.22 11.96 15.13
CA LEU A 190 -28.30 11.45 14.11
C LEU A 190 -29.00 10.99 12.83
N LEU A 191 -30.11 10.28 12.96
CA LEU A 191 -30.96 9.89 11.83
C LEU A 191 -31.49 11.11 11.08
N MET A 192 -31.95 12.16 11.82
CA MET A 192 -32.40 13.40 11.21
C MET A 192 -31.28 14.19 10.53
N ALA A 193 -30.07 14.13 11.04
CA ALA A 193 -28.91 14.79 10.44
C ALA A 193 -28.34 14.03 9.21
N ALA A 194 -28.65 12.73 9.04
CA ALA A 194 -28.20 11.90 7.95
C ALA A 194 -29.14 11.89 6.72
N ILE A 195 -30.34 12.47 6.86
CA ILE A 195 -31.34 12.68 5.80
C ILE A 195 -31.23 14.09 5.25
#